data_f5be16ca2fa321192912ded2a3a262be
#
_entry.id   f5be16ca2fa321192912ded2a3a262be
#
_cell.length_a   1.000
_cell.length_b   1.000
_cell.length_c   1.000
_cell.angle_alpha   90.00
_cell.angle_beta   90.00
_cell.angle_gamma   90.00
#
_symmetry.space_group_name_H-M   'P 1'
#
loop_
_entity.id
_entity.type
_entity.pdbx_description
1 polymer ?
#
loop_
_entity_poly.entity_id
_entity_poly.type
_entity_poly.pdbx_seq_one_letter_code
_entity_poly.pdbx_strand_id
1 'polypeptide(L)'
;MPITAYLQLIKPLLLNANIYKTVQLLFLQYQWSPEQISFRLKHEKKPIQISYATIYRGIYRGFLEEGKLSPGQRGVARKLRHRGETRHKNGCIETRGKISHHISERPEQANQRERIGDWEADTVASVTGKACLVTLVDRKSRYLLCEKVAKKDSISVKQAIIHMLKDSRPKTITPDRGKEFSRHEEISKALNDVQFYFPEPHQPWQRGTNENTNGLLREYFPKKQDLTEIKPSLIRDKALILNQRPRKCLNWKSPFEVYFNISLHLT
;
A
#
# COMPACT_ATOMS: atom_id res chain seq x y z
N MET A 1 -9.92 6.16 -37.88
CA MET A 1 -9.11 4.91 -37.96
C MET A 1 -10.04 3.76 -38.33
N PRO A 2 -9.72 2.93 -39.29
CA PRO A 2 -10.60 1.81 -39.69
C PRO A 2 -10.67 0.77 -38.55
N ILE A 3 -11.83 0.17 -38.37
CA ILE A 3 -12.17 -0.84 -37.33
C ILE A 3 -11.16 -2.02 -37.33
N THR A 4 -10.61 -2.37 -38.50
CA THR A 4 -9.60 -3.42 -38.67
C THR A 4 -8.26 -3.13 -37.98
N ALA A 5 -7.75 -1.89 -38.00
CA ALA A 5 -6.53 -1.50 -37.29
C ALA A 5 -6.73 -1.52 -35.76
N TYR A 6 -7.95 -1.28 -35.32
CA TYR A 6 -8.33 -1.30 -33.90
C TYR A 6 -8.41 -2.72 -33.32
N LEU A 7 -8.83 -3.71 -34.13
CA LEU A 7 -8.88 -5.13 -33.77
C LEU A 7 -7.48 -5.75 -33.65
N GLN A 8 -6.50 -5.28 -34.43
CA GLN A 8 -5.13 -5.77 -34.38
C GLN A 8 -4.42 -5.44 -33.06
N LEU A 9 -4.78 -4.33 -32.38
CA LEU A 9 -4.19 -3.93 -31.11
C LEU A 9 -4.69 -4.75 -29.90
N ILE A 10 -5.75 -5.53 -30.05
CA ILE A 10 -6.36 -6.34 -28.98
C ILE A 10 -6.10 -7.83 -29.19
N LYS A 11 -5.74 -8.22 -30.43
CA LYS A 11 -5.40 -9.59 -30.77
C LYS A 11 -4.49 -10.31 -29.78
N PRO A 12 -3.42 -9.69 -29.21
CA PRO A 12 -2.56 -10.38 -28.24
C PRO A 12 -3.28 -10.88 -26.99
N LEU A 13 -4.29 -10.13 -26.49
CA LEU A 13 -5.05 -10.55 -25.31
C LEU A 13 -6.04 -11.68 -25.62
N LEU A 14 -6.60 -11.70 -26.84
CA LEU A 14 -7.61 -12.67 -27.25
C LEU A 14 -7.02 -13.95 -27.84
N LEU A 15 -5.82 -13.89 -28.43
CA LEU A 15 -5.21 -15.02 -29.15
C LEU A 15 -4.36 -15.93 -28.26
N ASN A 16 -3.93 -15.46 -27.08
CA ASN A 16 -3.13 -16.26 -26.19
C ASN A 16 -3.86 -16.49 -24.87
N ALA A 17 -4.43 -17.69 -24.72
CA ALA A 17 -5.16 -18.08 -23.52
C ALA A 17 -4.33 -17.97 -22.24
N ASN A 18 -3.02 -18.17 -22.31
CA ASN A 18 -2.14 -18.06 -21.15
C ASN A 18 -1.95 -16.61 -20.71
N ILE A 19 -1.80 -15.67 -21.67
CA ILE A 19 -1.74 -14.23 -21.32
C ILE A 19 -3.05 -13.80 -20.70
N TYR A 20 -4.17 -14.17 -21.30
CA TYR A 20 -5.49 -13.81 -20.80
C TYR A 20 -5.68 -14.29 -19.37
N LYS A 21 -5.44 -15.57 -19.09
CA LYS A 21 -5.54 -16.15 -17.72
C LYS A 21 -4.60 -15.46 -16.73
N THR A 22 -3.36 -15.19 -17.12
CA THR A 22 -2.39 -14.48 -16.27
C THR A 22 -2.86 -13.06 -15.96
N VAL A 23 -3.29 -12.30 -16.95
CA VAL A 23 -3.80 -10.94 -16.76
C VAL A 23 -5.06 -10.95 -15.89
N GLN A 24 -5.99 -11.88 -16.15
CA GLN A 24 -7.22 -12.04 -15.38
C GLN A 24 -6.91 -12.34 -13.91
N LEU A 25 -6.04 -13.31 -13.62
CA LEU A 25 -5.61 -13.67 -12.30
C LEU A 25 -4.99 -12.47 -11.55
N LEU A 26 -3.99 -11.83 -12.15
CA LEU A 26 -3.28 -10.72 -11.55
C LEU A 26 -4.17 -9.50 -11.32
N PHE A 27 -5.07 -9.21 -12.26
CA PHE A 27 -5.98 -8.07 -12.14
C PHE A 27 -7.14 -8.33 -11.17
N LEU A 28 -7.82 -9.49 -11.27
CA LEU A 28 -9.03 -9.76 -10.49
C LEU A 28 -8.74 -10.22 -9.07
N GLN A 29 -7.78 -11.12 -8.89
CA GLN A 29 -7.49 -11.72 -7.58
C GLN A 29 -6.40 -10.95 -6.82
N TYR A 30 -5.26 -10.67 -7.47
CA TYR A 30 -4.16 -9.93 -6.85
C TYR A 30 -4.33 -8.41 -6.94
N GLN A 31 -5.31 -7.93 -7.70
CA GLN A 31 -5.66 -6.52 -7.87
C GLN A 31 -4.48 -5.66 -8.33
N TRP A 32 -3.64 -6.20 -9.20
CA TRP A 32 -2.58 -5.43 -9.84
C TRP A 32 -3.16 -4.50 -10.89
N SER A 33 -2.60 -3.28 -10.99
CA SER A 33 -2.96 -2.38 -12.08
C SER A 33 -2.43 -2.90 -13.42
N PRO A 34 -3.04 -2.50 -14.57
CA PRO A 34 -2.51 -2.83 -15.90
C PRO A 34 -1.03 -2.51 -16.07
N GLU A 35 -0.57 -1.40 -15.50
CA GLU A 35 0.85 -1.02 -15.51
C GLU A 35 1.72 -2.00 -14.74
N GLN A 36 1.30 -2.37 -13.53
CA GLN A 36 2.02 -3.35 -12.70
C GLN A 36 2.17 -4.69 -13.42
N ILE A 37 1.10 -5.16 -14.07
CA ILE A 37 1.12 -6.40 -14.84
C ILE A 37 2.08 -6.30 -16.03
N SER A 38 1.92 -5.28 -16.86
CA SER A 38 2.73 -5.08 -18.07
C SER A 38 4.22 -4.98 -17.77
N PHE A 39 4.58 -4.14 -16.81
CA PHE A 39 5.98 -3.91 -16.47
C PHE A 39 6.62 -5.05 -15.69
N ARG A 40 5.83 -5.80 -14.90
CA ARG A 40 6.34 -6.99 -14.20
C ARG A 40 6.65 -8.11 -15.19
N LEU A 41 5.78 -8.39 -16.16
CA LEU A 41 6.04 -9.35 -17.22
C LEU A 41 7.32 -9.01 -17.98
N LYS A 42 7.54 -7.73 -18.28
CA LYS A 42 8.77 -7.23 -18.91
C LYS A 42 10.00 -7.40 -18.00
N HIS A 43 9.88 -7.09 -16.71
CA HIS A 43 10.95 -7.21 -15.73
C HIS A 43 11.43 -8.67 -15.59
N GLU A 44 10.50 -9.62 -15.60
CA GLU A 44 10.79 -11.06 -15.53
C GLU A 44 11.20 -11.66 -16.88
N LYS A 45 11.31 -10.85 -17.93
CA LYS A 45 11.66 -11.31 -19.30
C LYS A 45 10.78 -12.44 -19.78
N LYS A 46 9.49 -12.46 -19.39
CA LYS A 46 8.54 -13.48 -19.85
C LYS A 46 8.47 -13.46 -21.38
N PRO A 47 8.33 -14.64 -22.03
CA PRO A 47 8.30 -14.72 -23.50
C PRO A 47 7.12 -13.97 -24.10
N ILE A 48 6.05 -13.83 -23.34
CA ILE A 48 4.85 -13.13 -23.77
C ILE A 48 4.76 -11.80 -23.04
N GLN A 49 4.75 -10.71 -23.78
CA GLN A 49 4.63 -9.35 -23.25
C GLN A 49 3.33 -8.71 -23.75
N ILE A 50 2.67 -7.97 -22.88
CA ILE A 50 1.46 -7.23 -23.20
C ILE A 50 1.58 -5.79 -22.69
N SER A 51 1.19 -4.80 -23.50
CA SER A 51 1.22 -3.41 -23.07
C SER A 51 0.08 -3.10 -22.10
N TYR A 52 0.34 -2.23 -21.12
CA TYR A 52 -0.71 -1.78 -20.19
C TYR A 52 -1.90 -1.13 -20.92
N ALA A 53 -1.65 -0.44 -22.03
CA ALA A 53 -2.71 0.15 -22.86
C ALA A 53 -3.64 -0.91 -23.44
N THR A 54 -3.11 -2.07 -23.84
CA THR A 54 -3.92 -3.20 -24.34
C THR A 54 -4.77 -3.78 -23.21
N ILE A 55 -4.22 -3.91 -22.01
CA ILE A 55 -4.96 -4.39 -20.82
C ILE A 55 -6.09 -3.41 -20.48
N TYR A 56 -5.83 -2.09 -20.43
CA TYR A 56 -6.88 -1.08 -20.20
C TYR A 56 -8.01 -1.18 -21.22
N ARG A 57 -7.67 -1.30 -22.51
CA ARG A 57 -8.69 -1.46 -23.57
C ARG A 57 -9.52 -2.72 -23.37
N GLY A 58 -8.90 -3.83 -22.97
CA GLY A 58 -9.60 -5.07 -22.63
C GLY A 58 -10.58 -4.90 -21.48
N ILE A 59 -10.16 -4.20 -20.41
CA ILE A 59 -11.00 -3.90 -19.25
C ILE A 59 -12.22 -3.06 -19.63
N TYR A 60 -12.00 -1.96 -20.35
CA TYR A 60 -13.10 -1.06 -20.77
C TYR A 60 -14.06 -1.69 -21.79
N ARG A 61 -13.64 -2.74 -22.49
CA ARG A 61 -14.48 -3.52 -23.42
C ARG A 61 -15.15 -4.72 -22.78
N GLY A 62 -14.94 -4.94 -21.48
CA GLY A 62 -15.56 -6.03 -20.73
C GLY A 62 -14.95 -7.42 -21.00
N PHE A 63 -13.76 -7.51 -21.65
CA PHE A 63 -13.13 -8.80 -21.91
C PHE A 63 -12.66 -9.55 -20.66
N LEU A 64 -12.53 -8.88 -19.52
CA LEU A 64 -12.16 -9.48 -18.24
C LEU A 64 -13.36 -9.65 -17.30
N GLU A 65 -14.58 -9.47 -17.80
CA GLU A 65 -15.80 -9.63 -17.00
C GLU A 65 -16.05 -11.11 -16.69
N GLU A 66 -16.37 -11.37 -15.42
CA GLU A 66 -16.84 -12.67 -14.93
C GLU A 66 -18.35 -12.58 -14.70
N GLY A 67 -19.15 -13.00 -15.70
CA GLY A 67 -20.60 -13.03 -15.60
C GLY A 67 -21.32 -11.77 -16.09
N LYS A 68 -22.57 -11.55 -15.64
CA LYS A 68 -23.40 -10.41 -16.06
C LYS A 68 -22.86 -9.09 -15.52
N LEU A 69 -22.87 -8.05 -16.37
CA LEU A 69 -22.52 -6.68 -16.00
C LEU A 69 -23.34 -6.20 -14.80
N SER A 70 -22.66 -5.60 -13.81
CA SER A 70 -23.35 -5.02 -12.65
C SER A 70 -24.19 -3.80 -13.02
N PRO A 71 -25.23 -3.46 -12.26
CA PRO A 71 -26.01 -2.24 -12.49
C PRO A 71 -25.10 -1.02 -12.64
N GLY A 72 -25.30 -0.24 -13.71
CA GLY A 72 -24.47 0.92 -14.06
C GLY A 72 -23.32 0.60 -15.01
N GLN A 73 -23.26 -0.60 -15.60
CA GLN A 73 -22.38 -1.03 -16.71
C GLN A 73 -20.87 -0.74 -16.52
N ARG A 74 -20.40 -0.52 -15.29
CA ARG A 74 -18.97 -0.22 -15.04
C ARG A 74 -18.11 -1.48 -14.83
N GLY A 75 -18.73 -2.65 -14.64
CA GLY A 75 -18.08 -3.95 -14.53
C GLY A 75 -16.75 -3.95 -13.79
N VAL A 76 -15.79 -4.66 -14.31
CA VAL A 76 -14.43 -4.82 -13.78
C VAL A 76 -13.64 -3.49 -13.74
N ALA A 77 -14.03 -2.48 -14.52
CA ALA A 77 -13.39 -1.14 -14.48
C ALA A 77 -13.46 -0.48 -13.10
N ARG A 78 -14.38 -0.90 -12.22
CA ARG A 78 -14.45 -0.44 -10.81
C ARG A 78 -13.23 -0.86 -9.99
N LYS A 79 -12.51 -1.89 -10.39
CA LYS A 79 -11.28 -2.35 -9.72
C LYS A 79 -10.05 -1.48 -10.03
N LEU A 80 -10.16 -0.56 -10.98
CA LEU A 80 -9.12 0.43 -11.25
C LEU A 80 -9.09 1.49 -10.13
N ARG A 81 -7.87 1.81 -9.65
CA ARG A 81 -7.64 2.69 -8.47
C ARG A 81 -8.22 4.10 -8.62
N HIS A 82 -8.05 4.70 -9.79
CA HIS A 82 -8.46 6.10 -10.04
C HIS A 82 -9.63 6.14 -11.02
N ARG A 83 -10.83 6.06 -10.48
CA ARG A 83 -12.10 6.10 -11.23
C ARG A 83 -12.47 7.50 -11.77
N GLY A 84 -11.48 8.39 -11.96
CA GLY A 84 -11.72 9.78 -12.34
C GLY A 84 -12.07 10.72 -11.16
N GLU A 85 -11.93 10.26 -9.92
CA GLU A 85 -12.17 11.11 -8.74
C GLU A 85 -10.99 12.05 -8.47
N THR A 86 -11.27 13.33 -8.34
CA THR A 86 -10.32 14.35 -7.87
C THR A 86 -10.20 14.31 -6.34
N ARG A 87 -8.96 14.39 -5.83
CA ARG A 87 -8.71 14.47 -4.39
C ARG A 87 -9.09 15.85 -3.85
N HIS A 88 -10.03 15.91 -2.90
CA HIS A 88 -10.23 17.09 -2.06
C HIS A 88 -9.24 17.07 -0.89
N LYS A 89 -8.50 18.17 -0.71
CA LYS A 89 -7.65 18.40 0.46
C LYS A 89 -8.52 18.84 1.63
N ASN A 90 -8.71 17.99 2.62
CA ASN A 90 -9.28 18.41 3.90
C ASN A 90 -8.12 18.75 4.85
N GLY A 91 -8.15 19.95 5.41
CA GLY A 91 -7.21 20.36 6.44
C GLY A 91 -7.38 19.53 7.71
N CYS A 92 -6.28 19.10 8.29
CA CYS A 92 -6.24 18.35 9.55
C CYS A 92 -5.76 19.27 10.67
N ILE A 93 -6.48 19.27 11.81
CA ILE A 93 -6.07 20.02 13.00
C ILE A 93 -5.08 19.12 13.77
N GLU A 94 -3.81 19.54 13.82
CA GLU A 94 -2.78 18.82 14.56
C GLU A 94 -2.80 19.19 16.05
N THR A 95 -2.91 18.19 16.91
CA THR A 95 -2.75 18.35 18.37
C THR A 95 -1.30 18.13 18.75
N ARG A 96 -0.68 19.10 19.43
CA ARG A 96 0.71 19.06 19.89
C ARG A 96 0.89 17.98 20.98
N GLY A 97 1.62 16.91 20.67
CA GLY A 97 2.18 15.95 21.65
C GLY A 97 3.62 16.32 21.99
N LYS A 98 4.16 15.73 23.10
CA LYS A 98 5.61 15.74 23.36
C LYS A 98 6.34 15.09 22.19
N ILE A 99 7.44 15.70 21.75
CA ILE A 99 8.29 15.18 20.68
C ILE A 99 9.69 14.97 21.24
N SER A 100 10.36 13.87 20.87
CA SER A 100 11.75 13.59 21.29
C SER A 100 12.74 14.27 20.36
N HIS A 101 12.62 14.07 19.05
CA HIS A 101 13.49 14.67 18.05
C HIS A 101 12.68 15.21 16.88
N HIS A 102 13.17 16.27 16.26
CA HIS A 102 12.62 16.80 15.02
C HIS A 102 13.05 15.96 13.81
N ILE A 103 12.25 15.95 12.76
CA ILE A 103 12.55 15.20 11.53
C ILE A 103 13.85 15.68 10.85
N SER A 104 14.25 16.93 11.09
CA SER A 104 15.53 17.49 10.63
C SER A 104 16.76 16.80 11.22
N GLU A 105 16.61 16.19 12.40
CA GLU A 105 17.67 15.43 13.07
C GLU A 105 17.75 13.97 12.59
N ARG A 106 16.79 13.53 11.77
CA ARG A 106 16.75 12.16 11.28
C ARG A 106 17.94 11.85 10.38
N PRO A 107 18.62 10.69 10.57
CA PRO A 107 19.80 10.31 9.79
C PRO A 107 19.57 10.41 8.29
N GLU A 108 20.57 10.90 7.56
CA GLU A 108 20.50 11.08 6.11
C GLU A 108 20.19 9.77 5.36
N GLN A 109 20.75 8.65 5.82
CA GLN A 109 20.44 7.32 5.29
C GLN A 109 18.93 6.99 5.34
N ALA A 110 18.23 7.44 6.40
CA ALA A 110 16.79 7.28 6.49
C ALA A 110 16.05 8.25 5.55
N ASN A 111 16.57 9.49 5.36
CA ASN A 111 16.02 10.46 4.43
C ASN A 111 16.12 9.95 2.99
N GLN A 112 17.28 9.47 2.59
CA GLN A 112 17.59 8.95 1.26
C GLN A 112 17.06 7.52 1.02
N ARG A 113 16.50 6.86 2.07
CA ARG A 113 15.92 5.51 1.98
C ARG A 113 16.92 4.44 1.58
N GLU A 114 18.13 4.52 2.10
CA GLU A 114 19.24 3.65 1.71
C GLU A 114 19.21 2.30 2.41
N ARG A 115 18.58 2.21 3.59
CA ARG A 115 18.59 1.01 4.43
C ARG A 115 17.18 0.56 4.82
N ILE A 116 17.06 -0.72 5.19
CA ILE A 116 15.86 -1.31 5.80
C ILE A 116 15.85 -0.99 7.29
N GLY A 117 14.65 -0.82 7.86
CA GLY A 117 14.45 -0.59 9.30
C GLY A 117 14.10 0.85 9.65
N ASP A 118 14.00 1.76 8.68
CA ASP A 118 13.50 3.12 8.90
C ASP A 118 11.99 3.15 8.58
N TRP A 119 11.17 3.25 9.64
CA TRP A 119 9.73 3.09 9.55
C TRP A 119 8.97 4.42 9.60
N GLU A 120 7.91 4.55 8.81
CA GLU A 120 6.89 5.56 8.99
C GLU A 120 5.69 4.91 9.69
N ALA A 121 5.20 5.50 10.79
CA ALA A 121 4.06 5.01 11.56
C ALA A 121 2.83 5.90 11.35
N ASP A 122 1.64 5.28 11.25
CA ASP A 122 0.37 6.01 11.11
C ASP A 122 -0.79 5.15 11.64
N THR A 123 -1.97 5.77 11.76
CA THR A 123 -3.21 5.08 12.09
C THR A 123 -4.26 5.31 11.02
N VAL A 124 -4.92 4.24 10.60
CA VAL A 124 -6.00 4.29 9.62
C VAL A 124 -7.32 4.07 10.36
N ALA A 125 -7.88 5.15 10.88
CA ALA A 125 -9.20 5.14 11.51
C ALA A 125 -10.31 5.18 10.46
N SER A 126 -11.43 4.54 10.75
CA SER A 126 -12.59 4.52 9.87
C SER A 126 -13.81 5.16 10.53
N VAL A 127 -14.26 4.64 11.65
CA VAL A 127 -15.34 5.20 12.47
C VAL A 127 -14.74 5.71 13.78
N THR A 128 -15.08 6.92 14.17
CA THR A 128 -14.57 7.54 15.41
C THR A 128 -14.97 6.69 16.63
N GLY A 129 -14.01 6.46 17.53
CA GLY A 129 -14.20 5.68 18.75
C GLY A 129 -14.27 4.16 18.57
N LYS A 130 -14.13 3.66 17.33
CA LYS A 130 -14.09 2.24 16.97
C LYS A 130 -12.68 1.76 16.67
N ALA A 131 -12.58 0.47 16.30
CA ALA A 131 -11.32 -0.14 15.90
C ALA A 131 -10.62 0.64 14.76
N CYS A 132 -9.30 0.69 14.83
CA CYS A 132 -8.47 1.26 13.77
C CYS A 132 -7.30 0.34 13.41
N LEU A 133 -6.63 0.64 12.30
CA LEU A 133 -5.42 -0.06 11.90
C LEU A 133 -4.21 0.80 12.28
N VAL A 134 -3.23 0.18 12.92
CA VAL A 134 -1.88 0.74 13.08
C VAL A 134 -1.06 0.25 11.91
N THR A 135 -0.43 1.16 11.19
CA THR A 135 0.38 0.86 10.00
C THR A 135 1.81 1.30 10.22
N LEU A 136 2.74 0.44 9.84
CA LEU A 136 4.17 0.73 9.78
C LEU A 136 4.64 0.44 8.36
N VAL A 137 5.28 1.42 7.73
CA VAL A 137 5.78 1.26 6.36
C VAL A 137 7.28 1.53 6.35
N ASP A 138 8.05 0.53 5.95
CA ASP A 138 9.50 0.70 5.75
C ASP A 138 9.78 1.66 4.59
N ARG A 139 10.65 2.65 4.84
CA ARG A 139 10.89 3.75 3.91
C ARG A 139 11.60 3.32 2.64
N LYS A 140 12.50 2.34 2.71
CA LYS A 140 13.25 1.82 1.57
C LYS A 140 12.39 0.87 0.74
N SER A 141 11.93 -0.19 1.37
CA SER A 141 11.22 -1.29 0.69
C SER A 141 9.75 -1.03 0.42
N ARG A 142 9.13 -0.06 1.10
CA ARG A 142 7.67 0.14 1.11
C ARG A 142 6.90 -1.01 1.74
N TYR A 143 7.58 -1.89 2.47
CA TYR A 143 6.97 -3.02 3.15
C TYR A 143 6.03 -2.55 4.24
N LEU A 144 4.82 -3.07 4.25
CA LEU A 144 3.73 -2.69 5.15
C LEU A 144 3.56 -3.75 6.22
N LEU A 145 3.66 -3.34 7.49
CA LEU A 145 3.09 -4.07 8.62
C LEU A 145 1.78 -3.38 9.02
N CYS A 146 0.77 -4.17 9.36
CA CYS A 146 -0.55 -3.65 9.69
C CYS A 146 -1.23 -4.50 10.75
N GLU A 147 -1.67 -3.87 11.82
CA GLU A 147 -2.37 -4.53 12.92
C GLU A 147 -3.62 -3.77 13.33
N LYS A 148 -4.69 -4.51 13.67
CA LYS A 148 -5.93 -3.95 14.19
C LYS A 148 -5.85 -3.74 15.68
N VAL A 149 -6.24 -2.56 16.13
CA VAL A 149 -6.44 -2.24 17.56
C VAL A 149 -7.90 -1.86 17.82
N ALA A 150 -8.38 -2.18 19.03
CA ALA A 150 -9.78 -1.93 19.39
C ALA A 150 -10.12 -0.44 19.48
N LYS A 151 -9.15 0.39 19.85
CA LYS A 151 -9.29 1.84 19.96
C LYS A 151 -8.03 2.56 19.48
N LYS A 152 -8.21 3.77 18.95
CA LYS A 152 -7.12 4.69 18.63
C LYS A 152 -6.65 5.41 19.89
N ASP A 153 -5.99 4.70 20.80
CA ASP A 153 -5.37 5.25 22.01
C ASP A 153 -3.89 4.89 22.10
N SER A 154 -3.16 5.60 22.96
CA SER A 154 -1.70 5.47 23.05
C SER A 154 -1.24 4.11 23.60
N ILE A 155 -2.05 3.42 24.39
CA ILE A 155 -1.70 2.11 24.95
C ILE A 155 -1.81 1.04 23.87
N SER A 156 -2.95 1.00 23.19
CA SER A 156 -3.20 0.03 22.11
C SER A 156 -2.22 0.20 20.96
N VAL A 157 -1.94 1.45 20.56
CA VAL A 157 -0.99 1.75 19.48
C VAL A 157 0.44 1.37 19.88
N LYS A 158 0.85 1.66 21.13
CA LYS A 158 2.15 1.21 21.65
C LYS A 158 2.31 -0.31 21.56
N GLN A 159 1.33 -1.06 22.06
CA GLN A 159 1.37 -2.53 22.04
C GLN A 159 1.47 -3.08 20.63
N ALA A 160 0.68 -2.54 19.69
CA ALA A 160 0.71 -2.96 18.29
C ALA A 160 2.07 -2.70 17.63
N ILE A 161 2.68 -1.52 17.85
CA ILE A 161 3.99 -1.19 17.27
C ILE A 161 5.07 -2.13 17.83
N ILE A 162 5.10 -2.34 19.14
CA ILE A 162 6.06 -3.26 19.76
C ILE A 162 5.87 -4.68 19.23
N HIS A 163 4.62 -5.16 19.15
CA HIS A 163 4.32 -6.49 18.63
C HIS A 163 4.77 -6.67 17.17
N MET A 164 4.50 -5.70 16.30
CA MET A 164 4.87 -5.75 14.89
C MET A 164 6.39 -5.68 14.65
N LEU A 165 7.14 -5.01 15.54
CA LEU A 165 8.58 -4.76 15.34
C LEU A 165 9.50 -5.60 16.24
N LYS A 166 8.98 -6.40 17.18
CA LYS A 166 9.76 -7.15 18.18
C LYS A 166 10.83 -8.06 17.55
N ASP A 167 10.52 -8.67 16.41
CA ASP A 167 11.42 -9.60 15.69
C ASP A 167 12.20 -8.91 14.56
N SER A 168 11.98 -7.61 14.36
CA SER A 168 12.73 -6.78 13.43
C SER A 168 13.82 -5.99 14.16
N ARG A 169 14.73 -5.38 13.40
CA ARG A 169 15.74 -4.47 13.96
C ARG A 169 15.44 -3.05 13.48
N PRO A 170 14.42 -2.40 14.05
CA PRO A 170 14.09 -1.03 13.64
C PRO A 170 15.26 -0.09 13.93
N LYS A 171 15.50 0.83 13.01
CA LYS A 171 16.54 1.87 13.11
C LYS A 171 15.96 3.21 13.54
N THR A 172 14.87 3.60 12.87
CA THR A 172 14.14 4.82 13.20
C THR A 172 12.63 4.61 13.01
N ILE A 173 11.83 5.37 13.76
CA ILE A 173 10.38 5.42 13.58
C ILE A 173 9.97 6.89 13.42
N THR A 174 9.21 7.19 12.37
CA THR A 174 8.68 8.52 12.09
C THR A 174 7.14 8.47 12.14
N PRO A 175 6.51 8.73 13.29
CA PRO A 175 5.04 8.79 13.40
C PRO A 175 4.51 10.15 12.94
N ASP A 176 3.19 10.35 13.00
CA ASP A 176 2.61 11.68 13.04
C ASP A 176 2.66 12.29 14.46
N ARG A 177 2.13 13.51 14.60
CA ARG A 177 2.04 14.19 15.91
C ARG A 177 0.76 13.84 16.67
N GLY A 178 0.11 12.73 16.31
CA GLY A 178 -1.11 12.28 16.96
C GLY A 178 -0.88 11.90 18.44
N LYS A 179 -1.88 12.13 19.27
CA LYS A 179 -1.84 11.76 20.71
C LYS A 179 -1.65 10.26 20.93
N GLU A 180 -2.03 9.43 19.97
CA GLU A 180 -1.84 7.99 20.00
C GLU A 180 -0.37 7.56 20.01
N PHE A 181 0.57 8.42 19.59
CA PHE A 181 2.01 8.18 19.65
C PHE A 181 2.69 8.82 20.88
N SER A 182 1.93 9.32 21.84
CA SER A 182 2.48 9.99 23.03
C SER A 182 3.36 9.08 23.91
N ARG A 183 3.24 7.76 23.77
CA ARG A 183 4.06 6.75 24.49
C ARG A 183 5.28 6.30 23.70
N HIS A 184 5.79 7.12 22.79
CA HIS A 184 6.93 6.77 21.94
C HIS A 184 8.22 6.44 22.72
N GLU A 185 8.43 7.05 23.88
CA GLU A 185 9.57 6.74 24.76
C GLU A 185 9.50 5.29 25.30
N GLU A 186 8.29 4.81 25.63
CA GLU A 186 8.09 3.43 26.08
C GLU A 186 8.30 2.43 24.92
N ILE A 187 7.89 2.80 23.70
CA ILE A 187 8.14 2.01 22.50
C ILE A 187 9.64 1.96 22.20
N SER A 188 10.33 3.11 22.28
CA SER A 188 11.77 3.22 22.10
C SER A 188 12.51 2.23 22.99
N LYS A 189 12.27 2.28 24.29
CA LYS A 189 12.89 1.38 25.30
C LYS A 189 12.60 -0.10 25.01
N ALA A 190 11.36 -0.43 24.65
CA ALA A 190 10.96 -1.81 24.36
C ALA A 190 11.59 -2.37 23.07
N LEU A 191 12.05 -1.51 22.18
CA LEU A 191 12.65 -1.85 20.88
C LEU A 191 14.16 -1.50 20.81
N ASN A 192 14.87 -1.63 21.93
CA ASN A 192 16.31 -1.38 22.06
C ASN A 192 16.72 0.06 21.70
N ASP A 193 16.03 1.02 22.29
CA ASP A 193 16.27 2.46 22.16
C ASP A 193 16.16 3.01 20.73
N VAL A 194 15.23 2.47 19.96
CA VAL A 194 14.93 2.97 18.60
C VAL A 194 14.53 4.45 18.64
N GLN A 195 15.13 5.25 17.76
CA GLN A 195 14.92 6.69 17.75
C GLN A 195 13.63 7.08 17.02
N PHE A 196 12.89 8.02 17.61
CA PHE A 196 11.67 8.60 17.05
C PHE A 196 11.93 10.00 16.51
N TYR A 197 11.48 10.27 15.29
CA TYR A 197 11.59 11.57 14.61
C TYR A 197 10.22 12.07 14.19
N PHE A 198 9.85 13.27 14.61
CA PHE A 198 8.53 13.83 14.37
C PHE A 198 8.57 14.87 13.25
N PRO A 199 7.61 14.82 12.29
CA PRO A 199 7.53 15.79 11.20
C PRO A 199 7.22 17.19 11.71
N GLU A 200 7.52 18.19 10.90
CA GLU A 200 7.07 19.57 11.16
C GLU A 200 5.55 19.68 11.07
N PRO A 201 4.93 20.59 11.83
CA PRO A 201 3.53 20.89 11.70
C PRO A 201 3.17 21.25 10.25
N HIS A 202 2.03 20.77 9.77
CA HIS A 202 1.51 21.09 8.43
C HIS A 202 2.38 20.68 7.25
N GLN A 203 3.34 19.76 7.44
CA GLN A 203 4.21 19.24 6.37
C GLN A 203 3.96 17.74 6.08
N PRO A 204 2.77 17.34 5.55
CA PRO A 204 2.41 15.93 5.32
C PRO A 204 3.33 15.24 4.31
N TRP A 205 3.96 16.00 3.39
CA TRP A 205 4.89 15.44 2.40
C TRP A 205 6.13 14.77 3.02
N GLN A 206 6.49 15.13 4.26
CA GLN A 206 7.59 14.49 4.98
C GLN A 206 7.32 13.01 5.30
N ARG A 207 6.05 12.56 5.21
CA ARG A 207 5.58 11.17 5.40
C ARG A 207 4.82 10.62 4.20
N GLY A 208 5.22 11.00 3.00
CA GLY A 208 4.54 10.60 1.76
C GLY A 208 4.48 9.09 1.50
N THR A 209 5.32 8.29 2.17
CA THR A 209 5.28 6.82 2.07
C THR A 209 4.01 6.27 2.71
N ASN A 210 3.69 6.73 3.93
CA ASN A 210 2.48 6.33 4.63
C ASN A 210 1.22 6.79 3.89
N GLU A 211 1.17 8.04 3.44
CA GLU A 211 0.01 8.56 2.72
C GLU A 211 -0.34 7.69 1.51
N ASN A 212 0.67 7.35 0.71
CA ASN A 212 0.47 6.49 -0.46
C ASN A 212 0.01 5.08 -0.05
N THR A 213 0.63 4.48 0.95
CA THR A 213 0.32 3.11 1.39
C THR A 213 -1.05 3.03 2.05
N ASN A 214 -1.40 4.01 2.88
CA ASN A 214 -2.73 4.11 3.47
C ASN A 214 -3.81 4.30 2.39
N GLY A 215 -3.50 5.05 1.32
CA GLY A 215 -4.37 5.15 0.15
C GLY A 215 -4.64 3.81 -0.54
N LEU A 216 -3.65 2.92 -0.61
CA LEU A 216 -3.82 1.55 -1.12
C LEU A 216 -4.60 0.66 -0.14
N LEU A 217 -4.32 0.78 1.15
CA LEU A 217 -5.03 0.03 2.18
C LEU A 217 -6.53 0.38 2.20
N ARG A 218 -6.88 1.63 1.86
CA ARG A 218 -8.27 2.11 1.72
C ARG A 218 -9.03 1.47 0.55
N GLU A 219 -8.36 0.80 -0.38
CA GLU A 219 -9.03 -0.01 -1.41
C GLU A 219 -9.75 -1.21 -0.79
N TYR A 220 -9.23 -1.74 0.33
CA TYR A 220 -9.79 -2.87 1.07
C TYR A 220 -10.64 -2.44 2.26
N PHE A 221 -10.25 -1.35 2.92
CA PHE A 221 -10.87 -0.83 4.12
C PHE A 221 -11.29 0.64 3.89
N PRO A 222 -12.41 0.88 3.20
CA PRO A 222 -12.86 2.23 2.85
C PRO A 222 -13.15 3.07 4.10
N LYS A 223 -13.14 4.39 3.93
CA LYS A 223 -13.58 5.32 4.99
C LYS A 223 -15.02 5.00 5.40
N LYS A 224 -15.32 5.20 6.68
CA LYS A 224 -16.64 4.94 7.30
C LYS A 224 -17.04 3.46 7.44
N GLN A 225 -16.20 2.51 7.07
CA GLN A 225 -16.41 1.10 7.38
C GLN A 225 -16.05 0.83 8.85
N ASP A 226 -16.94 0.20 9.61
CA ASP A 226 -16.57 -0.29 10.96
C ASP A 226 -15.60 -1.46 10.84
N LEU A 227 -14.44 -1.34 11.48
CA LEU A 227 -13.40 -2.36 11.47
C LEU A 227 -13.51 -3.35 12.62
N THR A 228 -14.46 -3.16 13.53
CA THR A 228 -14.56 -3.93 14.77
C THR A 228 -14.71 -5.43 14.49
N GLU A 229 -15.61 -5.80 13.58
CA GLU A 229 -15.89 -7.18 13.22
C GLU A 229 -14.91 -7.80 12.21
N ILE A 230 -13.99 -7.01 11.67
CA ILE A 230 -13.04 -7.51 10.69
C ILE A 230 -11.99 -8.39 11.39
N LYS A 231 -11.84 -9.62 10.93
CA LYS A 231 -10.86 -10.58 11.47
C LYS A 231 -9.42 -10.07 11.24
N PRO A 232 -8.53 -10.16 12.24
CA PRO A 232 -7.13 -9.77 12.09
C PRO A 232 -6.40 -10.54 10.97
N SER A 233 -6.78 -11.79 10.70
CA SER A 233 -6.22 -12.56 9.58
C SER A 233 -6.47 -11.88 8.24
N LEU A 234 -7.71 -11.40 7.98
CA LEU A 234 -8.04 -10.70 6.75
C LEU A 234 -7.19 -9.43 6.55
N ILE A 235 -6.89 -8.71 7.63
CA ILE A 235 -6.04 -7.52 7.56
C ILE A 235 -4.62 -7.90 7.16
N ARG A 236 -4.06 -8.96 7.77
CA ARG A 236 -2.72 -9.47 7.41
C ARG A 236 -2.68 -9.95 5.96
N ASP A 237 -3.71 -10.67 5.50
CA ASP A 237 -3.79 -11.13 4.11
C ASP A 237 -3.80 -9.96 3.12
N LYS A 238 -4.55 -8.89 3.42
CA LYS A 238 -4.57 -7.69 2.57
C LYS A 238 -3.25 -6.93 2.60
N ALA A 239 -2.58 -6.84 3.74
CA ALA A 239 -1.24 -6.29 3.83
C ALA A 239 -0.24 -7.12 3.02
N LEU A 240 -0.31 -8.45 3.07
CA LEU A 240 0.53 -9.33 2.27
C LEU A 240 0.30 -9.14 0.76
N ILE A 241 -0.95 -9.08 0.32
CA ILE A 241 -1.28 -8.78 -1.09
C ILE A 241 -0.67 -7.44 -1.52
N LEU A 242 -0.74 -6.40 -0.68
CA LEU A 242 -0.12 -5.12 -0.96
C LEU A 242 1.41 -5.19 -1.01
N ASN A 243 2.02 -6.01 -0.16
CA ASN A 243 3.46 -6.23 -0.13
C ASN A 243 3.97 -7.02 -1.35
N GLN A 244 3.12 -7.81 -1.98
CA GLN A 244 3.46 -8.56 -3.19
C GLN A 244 3.21 -7.77 -4.48
N ARG A 245 2.55 -6.61 -4.42
CA ARG A 245 2.31 -5.77 -5.60
C ARG A 245 3.60 -5.08 -6.06
N PRO A 246 4.00 -5.21 -7.34
CA PRO A 246 5.14 -4.47 -7.90
C PRO A 246 4.96 -2.95 -7.77
N ARG A 247 6.06 -2.25 -7.49
CA ARG A 247 6.08 -0.80 -7.34
C ARG A 247 7.03 -0.17 -8.36
N LYS A 248 6.56 0.86 -9.07
CA LYS A 248 7.39 1.61 -10.00
C LYS A 248 8.62 2.20 -9.32
N CYS A 249 8.46 2.75 -8.09
CA CYS A 249 9.56 3.31 -7.31
C CYS A 249 10.57 2.28 -6.80
N LEU A 250 10.30 0.99 -6.96
CA LEU A 250 11.20 -0.13 -6.64
C LEU A 250 11.67 -0.86 -7.91
N ASN A 251 11.66 -0.18 -9.05
CA ASN A 251 11.99 -0.78 -10.35
C ASN A 251 11.16 -2.04 -10.65
N TRP A 252 9.86 -2.00 -10.33
CA TRP A 252 8.89 -3.07 -10.53
C TRP A 252 9.12 -4.33 -9.67
N LYS A 253 10.01 -4.26 -8.69
CA LYS A 253 10.03 -5.22 -7.59
C LYS A 253 8.88 -4.96 -6.64
N SER A 254 8.47 -5.99 -5.91
CA SER A 254 7.50 -5.84 -4.84
C SER A 254 8.17 -5.36 -3.54
N PRO A 255 7.42 -4.74 -2.60
CA PRO A 255 7.91 -4.45 -1.26
C PRO A 255 8.50 -5.67 -0.56
N PHE A 256 7.85 -6.83 -0.72
CA PHE A 256 8.30 -8.10 -0.15
C PHE A 256 9.68 -8.50 -0.65
N GLU A 257 9.91 -8.43 -1.98
CA GLU A 257 11.21 -8.76 -2.58
C GLU A 257 12.33 -7.85 -2.06
N VAL A 258 12.06 -6.55 -1.95
CA VAL A 258 13.07 -5.59 -1.48
C VAL A 258 13.34 -5.74 0.01
N TYR A 259 12.31 -6.00 0.83
CA TYR A 259 12.46 -6.13 2.27
C TYR A 259 13.24 -7.38 2.67
N PHE A 260 12.92 -8.53 2.05
CA PHE A 260 13.57 -9.81 2.35
C PHE A 260 14.79 -10.10 1.46
N ASN A 261 15.11 -9.21 0.52
CA ASN A 261 16.18 -9.38 -0.47
C ASN A 261 16.09 -10.70 -1.24
N ILE A 262 14.90 -11.02 -1.73
CA ILE A 262 14.62 -12.23 -2.53
C ILE A 262 14.02 -11.83 -3.87
N SER A 263 13.94 -12.78 -4.79
CA SER A 263 13.22 -12.58 -6.07
C SER A 263 12.00 -13.50 -6.10
N LEU A 264 10.84 -12.91 -6.40
CA LEU A 264 9.61 -13.64 -6.68
C LEU A 264 9.43 -13.72 -8.19
N HIS A 265 8.98 -14.87 -8.69
CA HIS A 265 8.67 -15.08 -10.09
C HIS A 265 7.19 -15.40 -10.25
N LEU A 266 6.58 -14.83 -11.30
CA LEU A 266 5.24 -15.23 -11.73
C LEU A 266 5.31 -16.66 -12.28
N THR A 267 4.66 -17.58 -11.63
CA THR A 267 4.51 -18.98 -12.06
C THR A 267 3.48 -19.10 -13.18
#